data_bbb35a8c90c20f6295406535ebf70646
#
_entry.id   bbb35a8c90c20f6295406535ebf70646
#
_cell.length_a   1.000
_cell.length_b   1.000
_cell.length_c   1.000
_cell.angle_alpha   90.00
_cell.angle_beta   90.00
_cell.angle_gamma   90.00
#
_symmetry.space_group_name_H-M   'P 1'
#
loop_
_entity.id
_entity.type
_entity.pdbx_description
1 polymer ?
#
loop_
_entity_poly.entity_id
_entity_poly.type
_entity_poly.pdbx_seq_one_letter_code
_entity_poly.pdbx_strand_id
1 'polypeptide(L)'
;QKFLSVLSFLDSKKLNEEERYTYDLLCDRLALDLEESDFSYYEEPLSPTSGMQSELLLLFAEYPFYTADDVETYLSLLQSVPDYVQGLLSYESEKSAAGLFMEKEDAKKSAQQCREILTKEALSSGTHFLQTTFSSRLASLRSVLPHFRYVKGRRWNSLSPRSVP
;
A
#
# COMPACT_ATOMS: atom_id res chain seq x y z
N GLN A 1 -18.24 -14.61 1.83
CA GLN A 1 -19.65 -15.11 1.87
C GLN A 1 -20.51 -14.53 0.76
N LYS A 2 -20.58 -13.17 0.60
CA LYS A 2 -21.48 -12.52 -0.39
C LYS A 2 -21.22 -12.98 -1.84
N PHE A 3 -19.97 -13.14 -2.24
CA PHE A 3 -19.62 -13.58 -3.61
C PHE A 3 -19.97 -15.05 -3.84
N LEU A 4 -19.75 -15.95 -2.88
CA LEU A 4 -20.17 -17.35 -2.98
C LEU A 4 -21.70 -17.47 -3.12
N SER A 5 -22.46 -16.66 -2.39
CA SER A 5 -23.92 -16.64 -2.55
C SER A 5 -24.34 -16.17 -3.94
N VAL A 6 -23.63 -15.22 -4.55
CA VAL A 6 -23.91 -14.80 -5.94
C VAL A 6 -23.59 -15.92 -6.92
N LEU A 7 -22.46 -16.61 -6.77
CA LEU A 7 -22.12 -17.74 -7.64
C LEU A 7 -23.13 -18.89 -7.54
N SER A 8 -23.73 -19.12 -6.37
CA SER A 8 -24.75 -20.19 -6.20
C SER A 8 -26.04 -19.97 -7.01
N PHE A 9 -26.29 -18.75 -7.49
CA PHE A 9 -27.42 -18.49 -8.41
C PHE A 9 -27.13 -18.89 -9.86
N LEU A 10 -25.87 -19.15 -10.21
CA LEU A 10 -25.50 -19.60 -11.55
C LEU A 10 -25.76 -21.11 -11.69
N ASP A 11 -26.47 -21.49 -12.74
CA ASP A 11 -26.64 -22.90 -13.08
C ASP A 11 -25.38 -23.42 -13.80
N SER A 12 -24.49 -24.08 -13.04
CA SER A 12 -23.21 -24.58 -13.57
C SER A 12 -23.37 -25.57 -14.71
N LYS A 13 -24.57 -26.19 -14.87
CA LYS A 13 -24.89 -27.13 -15.98
C LYS A 13 -25.07 -26.41 -17.32
N LYS A 14 -25.34 -25.11 -17.30
CA LYS A 14 -25.53 -24.28 -18.51
C LYS A 14 -24.25 -23.62 -18.99
N LEU A 15 -23.17 -23.71 -18.20
CA LEU A 15 -21.87 -23.16 -18.53
C LEU A 15 -21.18 -24.08 -19.55
N ASN A 16 -20.45 -23.46 -20.49
CA ASN A 16 -19.53 -24.19 -21.35
C ASN A 16 -18.29 -24.65 -20.53
N GLU A 17 -17.39 -25.41 -21.15
CA GLU A 17 -16.25 -26.03 -20.45
C GLU A 17 -15.31 -24.96 -19.82
N GLU A 18 -14.99 -23.89 -20.53
CA GLU A 18 -14.13 -22.81 -20.06
C GLU A 18 -14.79 -22.00 -18.93
N GLU A 19 -16.07 -21.67 -19.09
CA GLU A 19 -16.87 -20.98 -18.07
C GLU A 19 -17.01 -21.83 -16.82
N ARG A 20 -17.19 -23.13 -16.97
CA ARG A 20 -17.29 -24.07 -15.85
C ARG A 20 -15.98 -24.17 -15.08
N TYR A 21 -14.85 -24.27 -15.80
CA TYR A 21 -13.52 -24.26 -15.18
C TYR A 21 -13.29 -22.99 -14.36
N THR A 22 -13.65 -21.84 -14.92
CA THR A 22 -13.55 -20.55 -14.24
C THR A 22 -14.46 -20.49 -13.00
N TYR A 23 -15.69 -21.00 -13.11
CA TYR A 23 -16.63 -21.08 -12.01
C TYR A 23 -16.12 -21.95 -10.87
N ASP A 24 -15.63 -23.15 -11.17
CA ASP A 24 -15.11 -24.09 -10.17
C ASP A 24 -13.89 -23.47 -9.46
N LEU A 25 -12.96 -22.87 -10.23
CA LEU A 25 -11.78 -22.19 -9.69
C LEU A 25 -12.14 -21.01 -8.75
N LEU A 26 -13.14 -20.22 -9.12
CA LEU A 26 -13.63 -19.12 -8.28
C LEU A 26 -14.30 -19.64 -6.99
N CYS A 27 -15.08 -20.71 -7.08
CA CYS A 27 -15.69 -21.32 -5.90
C CYS A 27 -14.63 -21.84 -4.92
N ASP A 28 -13.63 -22.57 -5.43
CA ASP A 28 -12.54 -23.10 -4.62
C ASP A 28 -11.74 -21.97 -3.97
N ARG A 29 -11.37 -20.93 -4.74
CA ARG A 29 -10.62 -19.77 -4.21
C ARG A 29 -11.41 -19.04 -3.12
N LEU A 30 -12.68 -18.75 -3.34
CA LEU A 30 -13.52 -18.06 -2.36
C LEU A 30 -13.79 -18.92 -1.12
N ALA A 31 -13.81 -20.25 -1.25
CA ALA A 31 -13.90 -21.15 -0.10
C ALA A 31 -12.64 -21.08 0.76
N LEU A 32 -11.46 -21.12 0.12
CA LEU A 32 -10.16 -20.95 0.79
C LEU A 32 -10.05 -19.57 1.48
N ASP A 33 -10.45 -18.49 0.81
CA ASP A 33 -10.43 -17.13 1.39
C ASP A 33 -11.32 -17.05 2.65
N LEU A 34 -12.40 -17.81 2.71
CA LEU A 34 -13.25 -17.88 3.91
C LEU A 34 -12.58 -18.65 5.05
N GLU A 35 -11.91 -19.75 4.76
CA GLU A 35 -11.14 -20.50 5.75
C GLU A 35 -9.95 -19.66 6.26
N GLU A 36 -9.24 -18.97 5.35
CA GLU A 36 -8.15 -18.06 5.69
C GLU A 36 -8.61 -16.91 6.60
N SER A 37 -9.88 -16.47 6.52
CA SER A 37 -10.39 -15.37 7.34
C SER A 37 -10.32 -15.63 8.85
N ASP A 38 -10.32 -16.90 9.27
CA ASP A 38 -10.19 -17.30 10.67
C ASP A 38 -8.73 -17.14 11.18
N PHE A 39 -7.78 -16.99 10.24
CA PHE A 39 -6.35 -16.83 10.51
C PHE A 39 -5.83 -15.42 10.22
N SER A 40 -6.69 -14.42 10.12
CA SER A 40 -6.34 -13.05 9.73
C SER A 40 -5.24 -12.42 10.60
N TYR A 41 -5.15 -12.78 11.88
CA TYR A 41 -4.11 -12.27 12.79
C TYR A 41 -2.77 -13.01 12.72
N TYR A 42 -2.64 -14.04 11.88
CA TYR A 42 -1.35 -14.71 11.63
C TYR A 42 -0.50 -14.00 10.58
N GLU A 43 -1.05 -13.05 9.86
CA GLU A 43 -0.27 -12.19 8.97
C GLU A 43 0.63 -11.24 9.75
N GLU A 44 1.83 -10.97 9.19
CA GLU A 44 2.82 -10.04 9.73
C GLU A 44 3.03 -8.87 8.75
N PRO A 45 2.10 -7.89 8.71
CA PRO A 45 2.20 -6.77 7.79
C PRO A 45 3.38 -5.84 8.10
N LEU A 46 3.84 -5.80 9.35
CA LEU A 46 5.05 -5.09 9.79
C LEU A 46 6.14 -6.12 10.12
N SER A 47 6.99 -6.43 9.17
CA SER A 47 8.07 -7.41 9.31
C SER A 47 9.41 -6.78 8.97
N PRO A 48 10.51 -7.14 9.64
CA PRO A 48 11.85 -6.61 9.33
C PRO A 48 12.34 -6.96 7.92
N THR A 49 11.83 -8.04 7.32
CA THR A 49 12.29 -8.54 6.03
C THR A 49 11.40 -8.14 4.86
N SER A 50 10.10 -8.17 5.05
CA SER A 50 9.10 -7.97 3.98
C SER A 50 7.90 -7.14 4.46
N GLY A 51 8.12 -6.24 5.42
CA GLY A 51 7.04 -5.45 5.97
C GLY A 51 6.65 -4.26 5.08
N MET A 52 5.40 -3.85 5.21
CA MET A 52 4.80 -2.73 4.47
C MET A 52 5.57 -1.42 4.60
N GLN A 53 6.33 -1.23 5.70
CA GLN A 53 7.21 -0.08 5.86
C GLN A 53 8.27 0.02 4.76
N SER A 54 8.76 -1.11 4.25
CA SER A 54 9.72 -1.16 3.14
C SER A 54 9.03 -1.20 1.78
N GLU A 55 7.94 -1.94 1.66
CA GLU A 55 7.20 -2.10 0.40
C GLU A 55 6.57 -0.79 -0.07
N LEU A 56 5.99 0.02 0.84
CA LEU A 56 5.48 1.34 0.51
C LEU A 56 6.55 2.25 -0.07
N LEU A 57 7.77 2.17 0.45
CA LEU A 57 8.88 2.97 -0.06
C LEU A 57 9.26 2.57 -1.49
N LEU A 58 9.34 1.27 -1.76
CA LEU A 58 9.63 0.75 -3.10
C LEU A 58 8.50 1.13 -4.07
N LEU A 59 7.24 0.98 -3.66
CA LEU A 59 6.09 1.40 -4.46
C LEU A 59 6.23 2.86 -4.91
N PHE A 60 6.50 3.77 -3.99
CA PHE A 60 6.65 5.19 -4.30
C PHE A 60 7.96 5.51 -5.02
N ALA A 61 9.03 4.77 -4.78
CA ALA A 61 10.30 4.96 -5.47
C ALA A 61 10.24 4.53 -6.94
N GLU A 62 9.48 3.48 -7.26
CA GLU A 62 9.42 2.89 -8.59
C GLU A 62 8.19 3.30 -9.40
N TYR A 63 7.24 4.04 -8.80
CA TYR A 63 6.02 4.46 -9.48
C TYR A 63 6.32 5.27 -10.75
N PRO A 64 5.95 4.81 -11.94
CA PRO A 64 6.31 5.48 -13.19
C PRO A 64 5.45 6.72 -13.47
N PHE A 65 6.02 7.73 -14.13
CA PHE A 65 5.29 8.89 -14.63
C PHE A 65 5.34 8.90 -16.16
N TYR A 66 4.26 8.49 -16.81
CA TYR A 66 4.07 8.55 -18.28
C TYR A 66 3.22 9.74 -18.67
N THR A 67 2.29 10.16 -17.82
CA THR A 67 1.33 11.23 -18.07
C THR A 67 1.25 12.20 -16.88
N ALA A 68 0.56 13.30 -17.07
CA ALA A 68 0.24 14.24 -16.00
C ALA A 68 -0.63 13.60 -14.90
N ASP A 69 -1.55 12.73 -15.32
CA ASP A 69 -2.49 12.06 -14.39
C ASP A 69 -1.77 11.08 -13.46
N ASP A 70 -0.65 10.47 -13.89
CA ASP A 70 0.17 9.63 -13.03
C ASP A 70 0.77 10.41 -11.86
N VAL A 71 1.15 11.66 -12.07
CA VAL A 71 1.65 12.54 -11.02
C VAL A 71 0.55 12.86 -10.00
N GLU A 72 -0.66 13.16 -10.46
CA GLU A 72 -1.82 13.42 -9.58
C GLU A 72 -2.21 12.16 -8.81
N THR A 73 -2.20 10.99 -9.46
CA THR A 73 -2.45 9.69 -8.83
C THR A 73 -1.40 9.38 -7.77
N TYR A 74 -0.12 9.56 -8.08
CA TYR A 74 0.97 9.40 -7.10
C TYR A 74 0.77 10.26 -5.86
N LEU A 75 0.42 11.53 -6.04
CA LEU A 75 0.19 12.45 -4.92
C LEU A 75 -1.05 12.06 -4.10
N SER A 76 -2.10 11.58 -4.76
CA SER A 76 -3.30 11.07 -4.08
C SER A 76 -2.99 9.83 -3.26
N LEU A 77 -2.21 8.89 -3.80
CA LEU A 77 -1.74 7.71 -3.06
C LEU A 77 -0.88 8.12 -1.86
N LEU A 78 0.04 9.07 -2.04
CA LEU A 78 0.87 9.56 -0.94
C LEU A 78 0.03 10.21 0.18
N GLN A 79 -1.07 10.89 -0.19
CA GLN A 79 -2.00 11.47 0.78
C GLN A 79 -2.83 10.42 1.54
N SER A 80 -3.05 9.23 0.98
CA SER A 80 -3.77 8.14 1.63
C SER A 80 -2.90 7.31 2.60
N VAL A 81 -1.57 7.46 2.55
CA VAL A 81 -0.65 6.69 3.41
C VAL A 81 -0.95 6.85 4.91
N PRO A 82 -1.26 8.04 5.45
CA PRO A 82 -1.58 8.17 6.88
C PRO A 82 -2.79 7.32 7.30
N ASP A 83 -3.85 7.29 6.49
CA ASP A 83 -5.06 6.49 6.79
C ASP A 83 -4.74 4.99 6.70
N TYR A 84 -3.93 4.58 5.72
CA TYR A 84 -3.45 3.21 5.60
C TYR A 84 -2.63 2.79 6.83
N VAL A 85 -1.68 3.62 7.25
CA VAL A 85 -0.85 3.37 8.46
C VAL A 85 -1.73 3.30 9.72
N GLN A 86 -2.77 4.14 9.82
CA GLN A 86 -3.72 4.06 10.93
C GLN A 86 -4.47 2.72 10.94
N GLY A 87 -4.85 2.20 9.77
CA GLY A 87 -5.43 0.85 9.64
C GLY A 87 -4.48 -0.24 10.11
N LEU A 88 -3.20 -0.17 9.73
CA LEU A 88 -2.17 -1.10 10.21
C LEU A 88 -2.00 -1.05 11.74
N LEU A 89 -2.00 0.14 12.33
CA LEU A 89 -1.90 0.30 13.79
C LEU A 89 -3.11 -0.31 14.51
N SER A 90 -4.31 -0.16 13.96
CA SER A 90 -5.52 -0.79 14.50
C SER A 90 -5.44 -2.30 14.44
N TYR A 91 -5.02 -2.85 13.29
CA TYR A 91 -4.82 -4.29 13.10
C TYR A 91 -3.79 -4.86 14.09
N GLU A 92 -2.62 -4.23 14.22
CA GLU A 92 -1.57 -4.66 15.16
C GLU A 92 -2.04 -4.59 16.62
N SER A 93 -2.85 -3.61 16.96
CA SER A 93 -3.46 -3.49 18.29
C SER A 93 -4.43 -4.64 18.59
N GLU A 94 -5.31 -4.97 17.63
CA GLU A 94 -6.27 -6.08 17.75
C GLU A 94 -5.55 -7.43 17.81
N LYS A 95 -4.54 -7.63 16.96
CA LYS A 95 -3.67 -8.80 16.93
C LYS A 95 -2.96 -8.98 18.28
N SER A 96 -2.41 -7.91 18.84
CA SER A 96 -1.78 -7.92 20.16
C SER A 96 -2.77 -8.26 21.27
N ALA A 97 -3.99 -7.74 21.21
CA ALA A 97 -5.06 -8.06 22.17
C ALA A 97 -5.47 -9.54 22.09
N ALA A 98 -5.39 -10.16 20.92
CA ALA A 98 -5.60 -11.58 20.72
C ALA A 98 -4.42 -12.47 21.20
N GLY A 99 -3.32 -11.86 21.67
CA GLY A 99 -2.12 -12.58 22.10
C GLY A 99 -1.21 -13.04 20.95
N LEU A 100 -1.48 -12.58 19.74
CA LEU A 100 -0.75 -12.92 18.52
C LEU A 100 0.06 -11.71 18.09
N PHE A 101 1.27 -11.53 18.58
CA PHE A 101 2.14 -10.43 18.21
C PHE A 101 3.51 -10.96 17.78
N MET A 102 4.21 -10.21 16.93
CA MET A 102 5.55 -10.57 16.49
C MET A 102 6.54 -10.67 17.65
N GLU A 103 7.64 -11.37 17.44
CA GLU A 103 8.70 -11.48 18.43
C GLU A 103 9.29 -10.09 18.78
N LYS A 104 9.68 -9.91 20.03
CA LYS A 104 10.17 -8.63 20.55
C LYS A 104 11.33 -8.03 19.76
N GLU A 105 12.26 -8.86 19.29
CA GLU A 105 13.41 -8.38 18.52
C GLU A 105 12.98 -7.92 17.11
N ASP A 106 12.01 -8.58 16.50
CA ASP A 106 11.48 -8.18 15.18
C ASP A 106 10.63 -6.91 15.31
N ALA A 107 9.84 -6.77 16.36
CA ALA A 107 9.15 -5.51 16.66
C ALA A 107 10.11 -4.32 16.82
N LYS A 108 11.23 -4.53 17.50
CA LYS A 108 12.27 -3.48 17.64
C LYS A 108 12.89 -3.10 16.31
N LYS A 109 13.24 -4.08 15.46
CA LYS A 109 13.82 -3.85 14.14
C LYS A 109 12.85 -3.11 13.23
N SER A 110 11.60 -3.57 13.15
CA SER A 110 10.55 -2.91 12.36
C SER A 110 10.32 -1.46 12.82
N ALA A 111 10.25 -1.23 14.13
CA ALA A 111 10.12 0.11 14.69
C ALA A 111 11.34 1.00 14.40
N GLN A 112 12.54 0.44 14.40
CA GLN A 112 13.76 1.16 14.01
C GLN A 112 13.73 1.54 12.52
N GLN A 113 13.38 0.60 11.64
CA GLN A 113 13.21 0.86 10.21
C GLN A 113 12.21 1.99 9.96
N CYS A 114 11.05 1.96 10.60
CA CYS A 114 10.06 3.04 10.48
C CYS A 114 10.62 4.42 10.88
N ARG A 115 11.48 4.50 11.90
CA ARG A 115 12.10 5.77 12.31
C ARG A 115 13.17 6.24 11.34
N GLU A 116 13.89 5.33 10.72
CA GLU A 116 15.00 5.64 9.79
C GLU A 116 14.49 6.05 8.41
N ILE A 117 13.30 5.57 8.02
CA ILE A 117 12.69 5.85 6.73
C ILE A 117 12.42 7.34 6.52
N LEU A 118 11.90 8.04 7.52
CA LEU A 118 11.45 9.44 7.41
C LEU A 118 12.17 10.29 8.47
N THR A 119 13.43 10.64 8.22
CA THR A 119 14.14 11.58 9.08
C THR A 119 13.78 13.01 8.71
N LYS A 120 13.57 13.86 9.74
CA LYS A 120 13.24 15.29 9.54
C LYS A 120 14.35 16.01 8.77
N GLU A 121 15.59 15.64 9.00
CA GLU A 121 16.77 16.20 8.36
C GLU A 121 16.77 15.93 6.84
N ALA A 122 16.55 14.70 6.43
CA ALA A 122 16.49 14.32 5.01
C ALA A 122 15.29 14.98 4.30
N LEU A 123 14.14 15.07 4.98
CA LEU A 123 12.95 15.72 4.42
C LEU A 123 13.13 17.23 4.27
N SER A 124 13.72 17.91 5.28
CA SER A 124 13.90 19.36 5.25
C SER A 124 14.99 19.79 4.28
N SER A 125 16.05 18.99 4.12
CA SER A 125 17.13 19.26 3.15
C SER A 125 16.74 18.94 1.70
N GLY A 126 15.61 18.22 1.49
CA GLY A 126 15.20 17.78 0.16
C GLY A 126 16.04 16.63 -0.41
N THR A 127 16.84 15.98 0.43
CA THR A 127 17.72 14.86 0.02
C THR A 127 17.09 13.48 0.22
N HIS A 128 15.88 13.43 0.79
CA HIS A 128 15.18 12.17 0.96
C HIS A 128 14.96 11.51 -0.40
N PHE A 129 15.21 10.19 -0.50
CA PHE A 129 15.19 9.49 -1.78
C PHE A 129 13.85 9.58 -2.51
N LEU A 130 12.71 9.60 -1.82
CA LEU A 130 11.40 9.82 -2.45
C LEU A 130 11.28 11.21 -3.09
N GLN A 131 11.91 12.25 -2.52
CA GLN A 131 11.92 13.59 -3.11
C GLN A 131 12.83 13.65 -4.33
N THR A 132 13.99 12.99 -4.27
CA THR A 132 14.94 12.95 -5.38
C THR A 132 14.40 12.10 -6.55
N THR A 133 13.82 10.93 -6.28
CA THR A 133 13.21 10.07 -7.31
C THR A 133 11.97 10.73 -7.93
N PHE A 134 11.12 11.37 -7.13
CA PHE A 134 9.99 12.16 -7.65
C PHE A 134 10.47 13.27 -8.58
N SER A 135 11.46 14.04 -8.14
CA SER A 135 12.01 15.16 -8.93
C SER A 135 12.65 14.69 -10.23
N SER A 136 13.38 13.58 -10.21
CA SER A 136 14.00 12.98 -11.40
C SER A 136 12.94 12.52 -12.40
N ARG A 137 11.92 11.78 -11.94
CA ARG A 137 10.81 11.31 -12.80
C ARG A 137 9.99 12.46 -13.38
N LEU A 138 9.76 13.49 -12.57
CA LEU A 138 9.07 14.69 -13.04
C LEU A 138 9.89 15.44 -14.12
N ALA A 139 11.21 15.48 -14.00
CA ALA A 139 12.10 16.04 -15.01
C ALA A 139 12.07 15.21 -16.31
N SER A 140 12.08 13.88 -16.21
CA SER A 140 11.94 12.98 -17.36
C SER A 140 10.59 13.17 -18.06
N LEU A 141 9.49 13.25 -17.33
CA LEU A 141 8.16 13.52 -17.90
C LEU A 141 8.12 14.86 -18.65
N ARG A 142 8.74 15.91 -18.10
CA ARG A 142 8.81 17.23 -18.73
C ARG A 142 9.63 17.24 -20.02
N SER A 143 10.63 16.39 -20.15
CA SER A 143 11.40 16.27 -21.39
C SER A 143 10.56 15.69 -22.54
N VAL A 144 9.60 14.84 -22.22
CA VAL A 144 8.68 14.22 -23.19
C VAL A 144 7.44 15.09 -23.44
N LEU A 145 6.97 15.80 -22.41
CA LEU A 145 5.80 16.69 -22.44
C LEU A 145 6.19 18.15 -22.12
N PRO A 146 6.76 18.91 -23.08
CA PRO A 146 7.30 20.26 -22.82
C PRO A 146 6.27 21.27 -22.33
N HIS A 147 4.99 21.04 -22.59
CA HIS A 147 3.88 21.91 -22.16
C HIS A 147 3.36 21.57 -20.75
N PHE A 148 3.82 20.47 -20.16
CA PHE A 148 3.43 20.10 -18.82
C PHE A 148 4.05 21.03 -17.78
N ARG A 149 3.21 21.83 -17.11
CA ARG A 149 3.59 22.70 -15.99
C ARG A 149 3.01 22.16 -14.69
N TYR A 150 3.81 21.41 -13.95
CA TYR A 150 3.51 21.13 -12.56
C TYR A 150 3.97 22.32 -11.70
N VAL A 151 3.05 23.01 -11.04
CA VAL A 151 3.37 24.13 -10.15
C VAL A 151 3.79 23.58 -8.78
N LYS A 152 5.10 23.47 -8.58
CA LYS A 152 5.69 23.13 -7.29
C LYS A 152 5.20 24.14 -6.24
N GLY A 153 4.45 23.70 -5.22
CA GLY A 153 4.29 24.54 -4.03
C GLY A 153 2.92 24.60 -3.37
N ARG A 154 1.81 24.23 -3.99
CA ARG A 154 0.50 24.34 -3.29
C ARG A 154 0.07 23.08 -2.54
N ARG A 155 0.54 21.90 -2.91
CA ARG A 155 0.15 20.63 -2.26
C ARG A 155 1.25 20.01 -1.39
N TRP A 156 2.51 20.21 -1.70
CA TRP A 156 3.61 19.65 -0.91
C TRP A 156 3.70 20.25 0.50
N ASN A 157 3.35 21.52 0.68
CA ASN A 157 3.29 22.15 2.00
C ASN A 157 2.10 21.69 2.86
N SER A 158 1.10 21.00 2.27
CA SER A 158 -0.02 20.43 3.04
C SER A 158 0.32 19.06 3.66
N LEU A 159 1.47 18.48 3.28
CA LEU A 159 2.03 17.25 3.86
C LEU A 159 2.98 17.52 5.04
N SER A 160 3.07 18.76 5.51
CA SER A 160 3.72 19.04 6.80
C SER A 160 2.99 18.23 7.88
N PRO A 161 3.69 17.47 8.72
CA PRO A 161 3.04 16.72 9.79
C PRO A 161 2.24 17.72 10.64
N ARG A 162 0.93 17.57 10.63
CA ARG A 162 0.12 18.19 11.68
C ARG A 162 0.67 17.64 12.99
N SER A 163 1.17 18.53 13.82
CA SER A 163 1.55 18.23 15.18
C SER A 163 0.39 17.47 15.82
N VAL A 164 0.60 16.18 16.01
CA VAL A 164 -0.26 15.35 16.86
C VAL A 164 -0.08 15.87 18.28
N PRO A 165 -1.13 16.16 19.01
CA PRO A 165 -1.09 16.63 20.38
C PRO A 165 -0.46 15.61 21.32
#